data_6ce7c7a15007fcbf09134f19464421eb
#
_entry.id   6ce7c7a15007fcbf09134f19464421eb
#
_cell.length_a   1.000
_cell.length_b   1.000
_cell.length_c   1.000
_cell.angle_alpha   90.00
_cell.angle_beta   90.00
_cell.angle_gamma   90.00
#
_symmetry.space_group_name_H-M   'P 1'
#
loop_
_entity.id
_entity.type
_entity.pdbx_description
1 polymer ?
#
loop_
_entity_poly.entity_id
_entity_poly.type
_entity_poly.pdbx_seq_one_letter_code
_entity_poly.pdbx_strand_id
1 'polypeptide(L)'
;CSKAYCPGADFVMMGGEFAGHAENPGDIIYENDNVYKFFYGMSSSYAMDNNYSANNNSYRSSEGREIKIKYKGPLQKTINNYLGGIRSTCTYTNSKSIRDLNKNCNFILVNNQYNSNLIR
;
A
#
# COMPACT_ATOMS: atom_id res chain seq x y z
N CYS A 1 5.52 0.93 -6.56
CA CYS A 1 6.74 1.63 -6.07
C CYS A 1 7.67 2.02 -7.22
N SER A 2 8.13 1.08 -8.08
CA SER A 2 9.09 1.36 -9.15
C SER A 2 8.67 2.52 -10.05
N LYS A 3 7.42 2.55 -10.51
CA LYS A 3 6.87 3.65 -11.32
C LYS A 3 6.86 5.02 -10.64
N ALA A 4 6.96 5.08 -9.31
CA ALA A 4 7.07 6.33 -8.57
C ALA A 4 8.54 6.77 -8.45
N TYR A 5 9.46 5.84 -8.20
CA TYR A 5 10.88 6.16 -8.08
C TYR A 5 11.52 6.54 -9.41
N CYS A 6 11.11 5.91 -10.51
CA CYS A 6 11.67 6.23 -11.83
C CYS A 6 11.49 7.70 -12.24
N PRO A 7 10.35 8.39 -12.03
CA PRO A 7 10.24 9.82 -12.31
C PRO A 7 10.86 10.72 -11.22
N GLY A 8 11.41 10.16 -10.14
CA GLY A 8 12.17 10.91 -9.16
C GLY A 8 11.53 11.10 -7.78
N ALA A 9 10.59 10.26 -7.39
CA ALA A 9 10.08 10.30 -6.02
C ALA A 9 11.16 9.91 -5.02
N ASP A 10 11.30 10.65 -3.94
CA ASP A 10 12.22 10.34 -2.85
C ASP A 10 11.66 9.25 -1.93
N PHE A 11 10.34 9.20 -1.77
CA PHE A 11 9.62 8.18 -1.00
C PHE A 11 8.21 7.94 -1.57
N VAL A 12 7.62 6.84 -1.19
CA VAL A 12 6.25 6.46 -1.60
C VAL A 12 5.41 6.22 -0.36
N MET A 13 4.32 6.98 -0.21
CA MET A 13 3.35 6.76 0.84
C MET A 13 2.41 5.62 0.44
N MET A 14 2.27 4.62 1.31
CA MET A 14 1.39 3.47 1.12
C MET A 14 0.59 3.22 2.40
N GLY A 15 -0.72 3.22 2.29
CA GLY A 15 -1.63 2.91 3.40
C GLY A 15 -2.32 1.56 3.19
N GLY A 16 -3.30 1.50 2.32
CA GLY A 16 -4.11 0.31 2.06
C GLY A 16 -3.32 -0.93 1.61
N GLU A 17 -2.16 -0.76 0.99
CA GLU A 17 -1.28 -1.87 0.60
C GLU A 17 -0.78 -2.67 1.80
N PHE A 18 -0.54 -1.98 2.91
CA PHE A 18 -0.11 -2.59 4.16
C PHE A 18 -1.27 -3.00 5.07
N ALA A 19 -2.51 -2.80 4.65
CA ALA A 19 -3.68 -3.21 5.40
C ALA A 19 -3.87 -4.73 5.41
N GLY A 20 -4.43 -5.25 6.50
CA GLY A 20 -4.74 -6.67 6.68
C GLY A 20 -3.60 -7.50 7.31
N HIS A 21 -2.53 -6.89 7.77
CA HIS A 21 -1.42 -7.58 8.42
C HIS A 21 -1.56 -7.64 9.94
N ALA A 22 -0.80 -8.54 10.57
CA ALA A 22 -0.80 -8.73 12.01
C ALA A 22 -0.48 -7.45 12.77
N GLU A 23 0.46 -6.67 12.25
CA GLU A 23 0.97 -5.44 12.86
C GLU A 23 0.03 -4.24 12.72
N ASN A 24 -1.01 -4.33 11.89
CA ASN A 24 -1.99 -3.26 11.79
C ASN A 24 -2.87 -3.17 13.04
N PRO A 25 -3.32 -1.97 13.42
CA PRO A 25 -4.43 -1.83 14.36
C PRO A 25 -5.71 -2.43 13.77
N GLY A 26 -6.72 -2.59 14.63
CA GLY A 26 -7.99 -3.22 14.29
C GLY A 26 -8.02 -4.71 14.61
N ASP A 27 -9.23 -5.18 14.89
CA ASP A 27 -9.47 -6.52 15.39
C ASP A 27 -9.40 -7.59 14.30
N ILE A 28 -9.03 -8.79 14.71
CA ILE A 28 -9.13 -9.98 13.86
C ILE A 28 -10.57 -10.50 13.95
N ILE A 29 -11.19 -10.73 12.81
CA ILE A 29 -12.57 -11.20 12.67
C ILE A 29 -12.55 -12.58 12.02
N TYR A 30 -13.21 -13.55 12.63
CA TYR A 30 -13.37 -14.91 12.12
C TYR A 30 -14.79 -15.05 11.55
N GLU A 31 -14.91 -15.32 10.25
CA GLU A 31 -16.19 -15.51 9.57
C GLU A 31 -16.08 -16.67 8.56
N ASN A 32 -16.96 -17.69 8.68
CA ASN A 32 -17.07 -18.79 7.71
C ASN A 32 -15.72 -19.39 7.29
N ASP A 33 -14.92 -19.83 8.27
CA ASP A 33 -13.56 -20.39 8.09
C ASP A 33 -12.53 -19.43 7.47
N ASN A 34 -12.87 -18.16 7.30
CA ASN A 34 -11.95 -17.13 6.85
C ASN A 34 -11.57 -16.18 7.98
N VAL A 35 -10.36 -15.70 7.91
CA VAL A 35 -9.83 -14.72 8.87
C VAL A 35 -9.70 -13.38 8.17
N TYR A 36 -10.29 -12.36 8.77
CA TYR A 36 -10.24 -10.98 8.30
C TYR A 36 -9.61 -10.07 9.35
N LYS A 37 -9.14 -8.93 8.92
CA LYS A 37 -8.69 -7.84 9.78
C LYS A 37 -9.55 -6.62 9.50
N PHE A 38 -10.05 -5.97 10.54
CA PHE A 38 -10.73 -4.69 10.40
C PHE A 38 -9.72 -3.62 10.06
N PHE A 39 -9.91 -2.92 8.97
CA PHE A 39 -9.07 -1.82 8.52
C PHE A 39 -9.86 -0.52 8.51
N TYR A 40 -9.27 0.51 9.07
CA TYR A 40 -9.84 1.86 9.10
C TYR A 40 -8.78 2.92 8.84
N GLY A 41 -9.15 3.96 8.10
CA GLY A 41 -8.31 5.13 7.91
C GLY A 41 -8.36 6.05 9.14
N MET A 42 -7.32 6.83 9.37
CA MET A 42 -7.26 7.79 10.50
C MET A 42 -8.36 8.84 10.48
N SER A 43 -8.92 9.12 9.31
CA SER A 43 -10.06 10.04 9.12
C SER A 43 -11.41 9.31 9.10
N SER A 44 -11.49 8.01 9.43
CA SER A 44 -12.75 7.28 9.54
C SER A 44 -13.50 7.66 10.81
N SER A 45 -14.81 7.47 10.82
CA SER A 45 -15.63 7.69 12.01
C SER A 45 -15.11 6.87 13.17
N TYR A 46 -14.80 5.61 12.95
CA TYR A 46 -14.26 4.70 13.97
C TYR A 46 -12.96 5.22 14.59
N ALA A 47 -12.02 5.70 13.77
CA ALA A 47 -10.75 6.23 14.27
C ALA A 47 -10.94 7.56 15.03
N MET A 48 -11.86 8.40 14.56
CA MET A 48 -12.16 9.68 15.19
C MET A 48 -12.79 9.48 16.57
N ASP A 49 -13.72 8.53 16.70
CA ASP A 49 -14.41 8.24 17.96
C ASP A 49 -13.46 7.61 19.00
N ASN A 50 -12.52 6.77 18.56
CA ASN A 50 -11.63 6.05 19.48
C ASN A 50 -10.35 6.80 19.85
N ASN A 51 -9.84 7.66 18.97
CA ASN A 51 -8.50 8.27 19.14
C ASN A 51 -8.53 9.76 19.47
N TYR A 52 -9.66 10.43 19.32
CA TYR A 52 -9.76 11.87 19.57
C TYR A 52 -10.83 12.17 20.61
N SER A 53 -10.49 13.02 21.58
CA SER A 53 -11.47 13.53 22.55
C SER A 53 -12.59 14.29 21.83
N ALA A 54 -13.82 14.14 22.30
CA ALA A 54 -15.05 14.65 21.70
C ALA A 54 -15.04 16.13 21.24
N ASN A 55 -14.18 16.96 21.81
CA ASN A 55 -14.09 18.39 21.53
C ASN A 55 -13.36 18.74 20.20
N ASN A 56 -12.67 17.83 19.56
CA ASN A 56 -11.88 18.09 18.36
C ASN A 56 -12.49 17.54 17.06
N ASN A 57 -13.61 16.82 17.14
CA ASN A 57 -14.19 16.15 15.97
C ASN A 57 -15.22 16.98 15.20
N SER A 58 -15.71 18.11 15.78
CA SER A 58 -16.85 18.84 15.24
C SER A 58 -16.58 19.61 13.93
N TYR A 59 -15.29 19.80 13.56
CA TYR A 59 -14.93 20.57 12.35
C TYR A 59 -14.44 19.68 11.19
N ARG A 60 -14.31 18.36 11.39
CA ARG A 60 -13.83 17.43 10.37
C ARG A 60 -14.93 16.50 9.90
N SER A 61 -15.07 16.37 8.58
CA SER A 61 -15.89 15.32 7.99
C SER A 61 -15.17 13.99 8.04
N SER A 62 -15.90 12.91 8.28
CA SER A 62 -15.40 11.54 8.17
C SER A 62 -15.21 11.20 6.69
N GLU A 63 -13.97 10.98 6.27
CA GLU A 63 -13.61 10.61 4.89
C GLU A 63 -12.88 9.26 4.84
N GLY A 64 -12.56 8.70 6.00
CA GLY A 64 -11.79 7.47 6.11
C GLY A 64 -12.60 6.23 5.76
N ARG A 65 -11.95 5.32 5.07
CA ARG A 65 -12.53 4.03 4.68
C ARG A 65 -12.49 3.03 5.84
N GLU A 66 -13.61 2.35 6.07
CA GLU A 66 -13.75 1.25 7.01
C GLU A 66 -14.11 -0.02 6.25
N ILE A 67 -13.26 -1.03 6.29
CA ILE A 67 -13.48 -2.28 5.56
C ILE A 67 -12.89 -3.49 6.29
N LYS A 68 -13.46 -4.65 6.02
CA LYS A 68 -12.86 -5.94 6.36
C LYS A 68 -11.91 -6.36 5.23
N ILE A 69 -10.67 -6.67 5.57
CA ILE A 69 -9.65 -7.13 4.63
C ILE A 69 -9.23 -8.54 5.03
N LYS A 70 -9.10 -9.42 4.05
CA LYS A 70 -8.58 -10.77 4.31
C LYS A 70 -7.24 -10.68 5.04
N TYR A 71 -7.10 -11.43 6.12
CA TYR A 71 -5.88 -11.46 6.91
C TYR A 71 -4.70 -11.99 6.10
N LYS A 72 -3.60 -11.26 6.10
CA LYS A 72 -2.40 -11.54 5.28
C LYS A 72 -1.23 -12.11 6.08
N GLY A 73 -1.38 -12.27 7.41
CA GLY A 73 -0.28 -12.65 8.29
C GLY A 73 0.73 -11.52 8.53
N PRO A 74 1.98 -11.85 8.88
CA PRO A 74 3.02 -10.87 9.15
C PRO A 74 3.34 -9.97 7.96
N LEU A 75 3.61 -8.69 8.22
CA LEU A 75 3.90 -7.66 7.22
C LEU A 75 5.21 -7.92 6.45
N GLN A 76 6.16 -8.62 7.05
CA GLN A 76 7.50 -8.83 6.50
C GLN A 76 7.50 -9.41 5.07
N LYS A 77 6.59 -10.34 4.78
CA LYS A 77 6.47 -10.93 3.43
C LYS A 77 6.10 -9.88 2.37
N THR A 78 5.18 -9.00 2.70
CA THR A 78 4.75 -7.91 1.82
C THR A 78 5.88 -6.90 1.61
N ILE A 79 6.59 -6.51 2.66
CA ILE A 79 7.76 -5.65 2.56
C ILE A 79 8.82 -6.27 1.65
N ASN A 80 9.13 -7.55 1.84
CA ASN A 80 10.12 -8.25 1.04
C ASN A 80 9.74 -8.29 -0.45
N ASN A 81 8.45 -8.45 -0.77
CA ASN A 81 7.96 -8.41 -2.15
C ASN A 81 8.18 -7.02 -2.79
N TYR A 82 7.85 -5.94 -2.07
CA TYR A 82 8.09 -4.57 -2.57
C TYR A 82 9.56 -4.28 -2.77
N LEU A 83 10.40 -4.64 -1.81
CA LEU A 83 11.85 -4.49 -1.92
C LEU A 83 12.43 -5.34 -3.06
N GLY A 84 11.91 -6.55 -3.25
CA GLY A 84 12.27 -7.41 -4.38
C GLY A 84 11.95 -6.77 -5.71
N GLY A 85 10.75 -6.21 -5.87
CA GLY A 85 10.36 -5.48 -7.08
C GLY A 85 11.22 -4.26 -7.38
N ILE A 86 11.61 -3.49 -6.35
CA ILE A 86 12.51 -2.35 -6.51
C ILE A 86 13.91 -2.82 -6.94
N ARG A 87 14.45 -3.88 -6.31
CA ARG A 87 15.76 -4.46 -6.71
C ARG A 87 15.74 -4.95 -8.15
N SER A 88 14.67 -5.64 -8.57
CA SER A 88 14.50 -6.08 -9.96
C SER A 88 14.49 -4.90 -10.92
N THR A 89 13.81 -3.81 -10.56
CA THR A 89 13.78 -2.57 -11.36
C THR A 89 15.19 -2.00 -11.50
N CYS A 90 15.97 -1.93 -10.42
CA CYS A 90 17.36 -1.48 -10.49
C CYS A 90 18.21 -2.36 -11.42
N THR A 91 17.99 -3.68 -11.37
CA THR A 91 18.70 -4.63 -12.27
C THR A 91 18.35 -4.37 -13.74
N TYR A 92 17.06 -4.24 -14.06
CA TYR A 92 16.60 -4.03 -15.44
C TYR A 92 17.04 -2.70 -16.03
N THR A 93 17.21 -1.68 -15.18
CA THR A 93 17.64 -0.34 -15.62
C THR A 93 19.15 -0.10 -15.45
N ASN A 94 19.91 -1.12 -15.05
CA ASN A 94 21.34 -0.99 -14.73
C ASN A 94 21.62 0.13 -13.71
N SER A 95 20.77 0.27 -12.71
CA SER A 95 20.88 1.26 -11.65
C SER A 95 21.52 0.65 -10.41
N LYS A 96 22.53 1.31 -9.85
CA LYS A 96 23.20 0.86 -8.62
C LYS A 96 22.44 1.23 -7.35
N SER A 97 21.59 2.23 -7.44
CA SER A 97 20.77 2.72 -6.32
C SER A 97 19.40 3.21 -6.81
N ILE A 98 18.46 3.42 -5.88
CA ILE A 98 17.15 4.02 -6.18
C ILE A 98 17.30 5.42 -6.79
N ARG A 99 18.32 6.19 -6.38
CA ARG A 99 18.60 7.53 -6.91
C ARG A 99 18.99 7.53 -8.39
N ASP A 100 19.55 6.41 -8.88
CA ASP A 100 19.93 6.29 -10.28
C ASP A 100 18.75 5.99 -11.19
N LEU A 101 17.63 5.51 -10.64
CA LEU A 101 16.43 5.17 -11.41
C LEU A 101 15.91 6.35 -12.23
N ASN A 102 15.91 7.54 -11.68
CA ASN A 102 15.45 8.74 -12.38
C ASN A 102 16.27 9.04 -13.65
N LYS A 103 17.56 8.71 -13.63
CA LYS A 103 18.46 8.92 -14.77
C LYS A 103 18.41 7.80 -15.80
N ASN A 104 18.12 6.57 -15.34
CA ASN A 104 18.24 5.36 -16.14
C ASN A 104 16.88 4.83 -16.65
N CYS A 105 15.75 5.39 -16.19
CA CYS A 105 14.42 5.01 -16.63
C CYS A 105 13.87 5.99 -17.66
N ASN A 106 13.27 5.44 -18.71
CA ASN A 106 12.48 6.21 -19.67
C ASN A 106 11.04 5.75 -19.64
N PHE A 107 10.12 6.71 -19.67
CA PHE A 107 8.69 6.45 -19.80
C PHE A 107 8.27 6.65 -21.24
N ILE A 108 7.52 5.71 -21.76
CA ILE A 108 6.88 5.81 -23.08
C ILE A 108 5.37 5.75 -22.90
N LEU A 109 4.66 6.60 -23.64
CA LEU A 109 3.21 6.51 -23.71
C LEU A 109 2.84 5.35 -24.62
N VAL A 110 2.01 4.43 -24.14
CA VAL A 110 1.52 3.29 -24.92
C VAL A 110 -0.01 3.34 -24.98
N ASN A 111 -0.57 3.06 -26.15
CA ASN A 111 -1.99 2.78 -26.29
C ASN A 111 -2.20 1.31 -25.95
N ASN A 112 -3.27 0.97 -25.27
CA ASN A 112 -3.73 -0.37 -24.87
C ASN A 112 -2.76 -1.53 -25.17
N GLN A 113 -1.84 -1.78 -24.25
CA GLN A 113 -0.94 -2.92 -24.38
C GLN A 113 -1.57 -4.15 -23.72
N TYR A 114 -1.90 -5.15 -24.50
CA TYR A 114 -2.46 -6.41 -24.03
C TYR A 114 -1.35 -7.46 -23.94
N ASN A 115 -1.06 -7.94 -22.73
CA ASN A 115 -0.14 -9.06 -22.57
C ASN A 115 -0.93 -10.29 -22.12
N SER A 116 -1.25 -11.18 -23.07
CA SER A 116 -2.02 -12.40 -22.82
C SER A 116 -1.36 -13.36 -21.83
N ASN A 117 -0.05 -13.28 -21.64
CA ASN A 117 0.69 -14.12 -20.69
C ASN A 117 0.49 -13.70 -19.23
N LEU A 118 -0.08 -12.53 -18.95
CA LEU A 118 -0.36 -12.03 -17.61
C LEU A 118 -1.81 -12.22 -17.17
N ILE A 119 -2.65 -12.73 -18.05
CA ILE A 119 -4.05 -13.09 -17.73
C ILE A 119 -4.05 -14.53 -17.23
N ARG A 120 -4.17 -14.69 -15.93
CA ARG A 120 -4.44 -15.98 -15.27
C ARG A 120 -5.82 -15.96 -14.66
#